data_c07c253afc145dd9cab84ac764375032
#
_entry.id   c07c253afc145dd9cab84ac764375032
#
_cell.length_a   1.000
_cell.length_b   1.000
_cell.length_c   1.000
_cell.angle_alpha   90.00
_cell.angle_beta   90.00
_cell.angle_gamma   90.00
#
_symmetry.space_group_name_H-M   'P 1'
#
loop_
_entity.id
_entity.type
_entity.pdbx_description
1 polymer ?
#
loop_
_entity_poly.entity_id
_entity_poly.type
_entity_poly.pdbx_seq_one_letter_code
_entity_poly.pdbx_strand_id
1 'polypeptide(L)'
;LLSLGKQKGDKECDGPMNMIHSEHVRLSLEDKKTRLNNNVLIVGGAGTGKSRFIMKPNLLQENASFILTDPSGELLGSLGKEMKNQGYDVRVFNLVNMGFSNCYNPFCYIRDDAGVGILVDTLITNTTPPEKSGGEPFWENSEKALLNACIFYLRDFADKGDQNFPMVLKMIQMAQMDENPGAKGPSSVDDTNLGKLFTGKAYLKNGELKEYANTKESELRAKEIKKSQAWKNYETFSLGGVKTLKSILISAAVRLNPFNIPEIANLTGRDNIDLGSIGDKKTILFVIIPQAYSTYNFIVSMMYSQLFDTLYYKAEHTKPTEEEPDVEFLRLKYHVRFMMDEFANSVTRSTPKTVGITDKSVA
;
A
#
# COMPACT_ATOMS: atom_id res chain seq x y z
N LEU A 1 -31.07 -15.58 9.59
CA LEU A 1 -30.23 -14.92 10.61
C LEU A 1 -30.60 -15.35 12.05
N LEU A 2 -31.88 -15.55 12.37
CA LEU A 2 -32.34 -15.99 13.70
C LEU A 2 -32.10 -17.49 13.98
N SER A 3 -31.87 -18.29 12.97
CA SER A 3 -31.55 -19.73 13.13
C SER A 3 -30.09 -19.97 13.56
N LEU A 4 -29.20 -19.02 13.28
CA LEU A 4 -27.79 -19.08 13.66
C LEU A 4 -27.55 -18.84 15.16
N GLY A 5 -28.48 -18.20 15.85
CA GLY A 5 -28.41 -17.97 17.30
C GLY A 5 -28.78 -19.15 18.18
N LYS A 6 -29.09 -20.33 17.61
CA LYS A 6 -29.51 -21.52 18.36
C LYS A 6 -28.48 -22.65 18.43
N GLN A 7 -27.20 -22.38 18.33
CA GLN A 7 -26.21 -23.33 18.82
C GLN A 7 -26.04 -23.13 20.34
N LYS A 8 -27.14 -23.34 21.04
CA LYS A 8 -27.16 -23.44 22.49
C LYS A 8 -26.54 -24.78 22.86
N GLY A 9 -25.32 -24.76 23.34
CA GLY A 9 -24.67 -25.93 23.88
C GLY A 9 -23.37 -26.39 23.22
N ASP A 10 -22.88 -25.69 22.22
CA ASP A 10 -21.57 -26.01 21.65
C ASP A 10 -20.48 -25.39 22.54
N LYS A 11 -19.93 -26.22 23.44
CA LYS A 11 -18.75 -25.86 24.28
C LYS A 11 -17.56 -25.39 23.42
N GLU A 12 -17.55 -25.70 22.13
CA GLU A 12 -16.53 -25.27 21.17
C GLU A 12 -16.63 -23.79 20.82
N CYS A 13 -17.79 -23.15 20.95
CA CYS A 13 -17.94 -21.69 20.78
C CYS A 13 -17.48 -20.89 22.00
N ASP A 14 -17.24 -21.53 23.13
CA ASP A 14 -16.75 -20.88 24.36
C ASP A 14 -15.21 -20.85 24.41
N GLY A 15 -14.51 -21.50 23.49
CA GLY A 15 -13.06 -21.45 23.35
C GLY A 15 -12.57 -20.10 22.80
N PRO A 16 -11.25 -19.84 22.83
CA PRO A 16 -10.67 -18.56 22.38
C PRO A 16 -10.81 -18.34 20.87
N MET A 17 -11.04 -19.40 20.08
CA MET A 17 -11.16 -19.32 18.60
C MET A 17 -12.59 -18.97 18.16
N ASN A 18 -13.09 -17.84 18.62
CA ASN A 18 -14.41 -17.34 18.24
C ASN A 18 -14.39 -15.82 18.01
N MET A 19 -15.47 -15.33 17.39
CA MET A 19 -15.78 -13.92 17.23
C MET A 19 -17.00 -13.57 18.07
N ILE A 20 -16.89 -12.55 18.91
CA ILE A 20 -17.97 -12.04 19.75
C ILE A 20 -18.81 -11.07 18.93
N HIS A 21 -20.07 -11.38 18.72
CA HIS A 21 -21.06 -10.53 18.05
C HIS A 21 -21.94 -9.77 19.01
N SER A 22 -22.20 -10.34 20.19
CA SER A 22 -22.93 -9.73 21.31
C SER A 22 -22.59 -10.45 22.61
N GLU A 23 -23.20 -10.03 23.71
CA GLU A 23 -23.07 -10.70 25.01
C GLU A 23 -23.41 -12.20 24.94
N HIS A 24 -24.37 -12.57 24.11
CA HIS A 24 -24.90 -13.93 24.02
C HIS A 24 -24.65 -14.64 22.70
N VAL A 25 -23.97 -13.99 21.74
CA VAL A 25 -23.73 -14.53 20.40
C VAL A 25 -22.25 -14.53 20.11
N ARG A 26 -21.72 -15.73 19.94
CA ARG A 26 -20.35 -15.98 19.48
C ARG A 26 -20.38 -16.88 18.28
N LEU A 27 -19.47 -16.67 17.33
CA LEU A 27 -19.30 -17.47 16.14
C LEU A 27 -17.90 -18.02 16.10
N SER A 28 -17.76 -19.33 15.88
CA SER A 28 -16.44 -19.95 15.73
C SER A 28 -15.70 -19.37 14.52
N LEU A 29 -14.42 -19.12 14.66
CA LEU A 29 -13.53 -18.70 13.56
C LEU A 29 -13.11 -19.87 12.66
N GLU A 30 -13.45 -21.10 13.05
CA GLU A 30 -13.14 -22.30 12.26
C GLU A 30 -14.18 -22.48 11.14
N ASP A 31 -13.84 -22.00 9.94
CA ASP A 31 -14.68 -22.07 8.73
C ASP A 31 -15.12 -23.51 8.39
N LYS A 32 -14.25 -24.50 8.61
CA LYS A 32 -14.56 -25.93 8.41
C LYS A 32 -15.74 -26.40 9.28
N LYS A 33 -15.90 -25.82 10.47
CA LYS A 33 -16.99 -26.16 11.42
C LYS A 33 -18.25 -25.39 11.09
N THR A 34 -18.12 -24.07 10.85
CA THR A 34 -19.26 -23.18 10.62
C THR A 34 -19.81 -23.28 9.21
N ARG A 35 -18.96 -23.60 8.23
CA ARG A 35 -19.23 -23.50 6.78
C ARG A 35 -19.66 -22.07 6.36
N LEU A 36 -19.26 -21.06 7.14
CA LEU A 36 -19.51 -19.66 6.89
C LEU A 36 -18.18 -18.95 6.69
N ASN A 37 -18.17 -17.85 5.92
CA ASN A 37 -17.05 -16.95 5.94
C ASN A 37 -17.08 -16.10 7.22
N ASN A 38 -15.93 -15.55 7.61
CA ASN A 38 -15.77 -14.76 8.81
C ASN A 38 -15.96 -13.24 8.57
N ASN A 39 -16.50 -12.86 7.39
CA ASN A 39 -16.75 -11.47 7.06
C ASN A 39 -18.04 -10.99 7.73
N VAL A 40 -17.93 -9.89 8.47
CA VAL A 40 -19.05 -9.34 9.23
C VAL A 40 -19.17 -7.84 8.95
N LEU A 41 -20.35 -7.41 8.55
CA LEU A 41 -20.72 -6.01 8.44
C LEU A 41 -21.57 -5.60 9.65
N ILE A 42 -21.08 -4.62 10.42
CA ILE A 42 -21.76 -4.10 11.59
C ILE A 42 -22.29 -2.70 11.26
N VAL A 43 -23.61 -2.55 11.29
CA VAL A 43 -24.28 -1.28 10.99
C VAL A 43 -24.83 -0.69 12.28
N GLY A 44 -24.52 0.57 12.52
CA GLY A 44 -25.01 1.30 13.70
C GLY A 44 -24.58 2.77 13.66
N GLY A 45 -25.41 3.63 14.22
CA GLY A 45 -25.14 5.08 14.34
C GLY A 45 -23.94 5.40 15.24
N ALA A 46 -23.58 6.67 15.32
CA ALA A 46 -22.58 7.14 16.29
C ALA A 46 -23.06 6.87 17.73
N GLY A 47 -22.13 6.48 18.61
CA GLY A 47 -22.42 6.22 20.01
C GLY A 47 -23.17 4.92 20.32
N THR A 48 -23.49 4.08 19.32
CA THR A 48 -24.19 2.78 19.56
C THR A 48 -23.29 1.71 20.17
N GLY A 49 -22.03 2.02 20.44
CA GLY A 49 -21.11 1.13 21.13
C GLY A 49 -20.40 0.10 20.26
N LYS A 50 -20.34 0.31 18.94
CA LYS A 50 -19.62 -0.60 18.02
C LYS A 50 -18.20 -0.90 18.51
N SER A 51 -17.39 0.12 18.75
CA SER A 51 -16.01 -0.04 19.23
C SER A 51 -15.99 -0.68 20.63
N ARG A 52 -16.89 -0.29 21.54
CA ARG A 52 -16.93 -0.78 22.92
C ARG A 52 -17.37 -2.23 23.04
N PHE A 53 -18.43 -2.64 22.31
CA PHE A 53 -19.08 -3.94 22.51
C PHE A 53 -18.64 -5.00 21.49
N ILE A 54 -18.05 -4.56 20.35
CA ILE A 54 -17.62 -5.49 19.32
C ILE A 54 -16.09 -5.47 19.18
N MET A 55 -15.47 -4.30 18.91
CA MET A 55 -14.04 -4.26 18.62
C MET A 55 -13.21 -4.61 19.85
N LYS A 56 -13.37 -3.87 20.96
CA LYS A 56 -12.54 -4.09 22.18
C LYS A 56 -12.63 -5.52 22.72
N PRO A 57 -13.82 -6.15 22.86
CA PRO A 57 -13.89 -7.53 23.34
C PRO A 57 -13.24 -8.54 22.40
N ASN A 58 -13.34 -8.35 21.08
CA ASN A 58 -12.70 -9.23 20.12
C ASN A 58 -11.17 -9.09 20.11
N LEU A 59 -10.63 -7.88 20.30
CA LEU A 59 -9.20 -7.64 20.44
C LEU A 59 -8.64 -8.34 21.68
N LEU A 60 -9.35 -8.26 22.80
CA LEU A 60 -8.96 -8.85 24.06
C LEU A 60 -9.06 -10.40 24.10
N GLN A 61 -9.58 -11.03 23.06
CA GLN A 61 -9.50 -12.50 22.92
C GLN A 61 -8.11 -12.98 22.47
N GLU A 62 -7.29 -12.08 21.88
CA GLU A 62 -5.89 -12.36 21.51
C GLU A 62 -5.71 -13.57 20.58
N ASN A 63 -6.73 -13.90 19.81
CA ASN A 63 -6.81 -15.10 18.97
C ASN A 63 -6.31 -14.91 17.54
N ALA A 64 -5.83 -13.71 17.19
CA ALA A 64 -5.38 -13.36 15.83
C ALA A 64 -4.35 -12.25 15.87
N SER A 65 -3.68 -12.00 14.75
CA SER A 65 -3.10 -10.69 14.44
C SER A 65 -4.20 -9.74 13.99
N PHE A 66 -4.07 -8.46 14.28
CA PHE A 66 -5.14 -7.48 14.02
C PHE A 66 -4.64 -6.31 13.20
N ILE A 67 -5.45 -5.91 12.22
CA ILE A 67 -5.26 -4.67 11.46
C ILE A 67 -6.47 -3.80 11.74
N LEU A 68 -6.25 -2.66 12.37
CA LEU A 68 -7.33 -1.81 12.89
C LEU A 68 -7.34 -0.46 12.18
N THR A 69 -8.48 -0.05 11.63
CA THR A 69 -8.70 1.37 11.35
C THR A 69 -9.23 2.01 12.62
N ASP A 70 -8.51 3.01 13.15
CA ASP A 70 -8.80 3.71 14.42
C ASP A 70 -8.80 5.23 14.19
N PRO A 71 -9.87 5.81 13.63
CA PRO A 71 -9.88 7.21 13.19
C PRO A 71 -9.64 8.22 14.32
N SER A 72 -10.03 7.86 15.54
CA SER A 72 -9.86 8.73 16.72
C SER A 72 -8.56 8.46 17.51
N GLY A 73 -7.88 7.34 17.26
CA GLY A 73 -6.79 6.85 18.12
C GLY A 73 -7.26 6.30 19.47
N GLU A 74 -8.58 6.13 19.66
CA GLU A 74 -9.16 5.65 20.94
C GLU A 74 -8.75 4.22 21.25
N LEU A 75 -8.73 3.36 20.25
CA LEU A 75 -8.34 1.95 20.42
C LEU A 75 -6.88 1.84 20.78
N LEU A 76 -6.00 2.57 20.10
CA LEU A 76 -4.57 2.62 20.45
C LEU A 76 -4.37 3.13 21.88
N GLY A 77 -5.03 4.24 22.24
CA GLY A 77 -4.92 4.83 23.58
C GLY A 77 -5.40 3.92 24.69
N SER A 78 -6.48 3.15 24.44
CA SER A 78 -7.09 2.29 25.48
C SER A 78 -6.48 0.89 25.55
N LEU A 79 -6.01 0.33 24.43
CA LEU A 79 -5.58 -1.07 24.35
C LEU A 79 -4.12 -1.27 23.94
N GLY A 80 -3.45 -0.26 23.36
CA GLY A 80 -2.12 -0.43 22.81
C GLY A 80 -1.08 -0.93 23.81
N LYS A 81 -1.12 -0.42 25.06
CA LYS A 81 -0.24 -0.88 26.15
C LYS A 81 -0.56 -2.31 26.56
N GLU A 82 -1.85 -2.64 26.68
CA GLU A 82 -2.29 -3.98 27.08
C GLU A 82 -1.87 -5.01 26.01
N MET A 83 -2.14 -4.75 24.75
CA MET A 83 -1.72 -5.64 23.66
C MET A 83 -0.21 -5.87 23.64
N LYS A 84 0.58 -4.82 23.95
CA LYS A 84 2.03 -4.96 24.08
C LYS A 84 2.42 -5.86 25.24
N ASN A 85 1.75 -5.74 26.39
CA ASN A 85 1.97 -6.59 27.57
C ASN A 85 1.63 -8.07 27.29
N GLN A 86 0.65 -8.31 26.42
CA GLN A 86 0.23 -9.63 25.97
C GLN A 86 1.13 -10.21 24.84
N GLY A 87 2.26 -9.55 24.55
CA GLY A 87 3.28 -10.04 23.62
C GLY A 87 3.01 -9.71 22.14
N TYR A 88 2.07 -8.81 21.84
CA TYR A 88 1.89 -8.33 20.47
C TYR A 88 3.01 -7.39 20.05
N ASP A 89 3.43 -7.55 18.81
CA ASP A 89 4.21 -6.54 18.08
C ASP A 89 3.25 -5.41 17.69
N VAL A 90 3.30 -4.29 18.43
CA VAL A 90 2.39 -3.15 18.24
C VAL A 90 3.00 -2.18 17.25
N ARG A 91 2.30 -1.97 16.14
CA ARG A 91 2.67 -1.04 15.07
C ARG A 91 1.60 0.02 14.89
N VAL A 92 2.04 1.21 14.50
CA VAL A 92 1.13 2.36 14.36
C VAL A 92 1.44 3.04 13.02
N PHE A 93 0.44 3.15 12.14
CA PHE A 93 0.48 4.02 10.99
C PHE A 93 -0.45 5.21 11.21
N ASN A 94 0.12 6.41 11.36
CA ASN A 94 -0.60 7.56 11.87
C ASN A 94 -0.49 8.75 10.90
N LEU A 95 -1.59 9.06 10.19
CA LEU A 95 -1.70 10.21 9.31
C LEU A 95 -2.14 11.50 10.02
N VAL A 96 -2.57 11.42 11.29
CA VAL A 96 -2.93 12.58 12.11
C VAL A 96 -1.69 13.19 12.74
N ASN A 97 -0.81 12.35 13.29
CA ASN A 97 0.47 12.76 13.85
C ASN A 97 1.58 11.87 13.32
N MET A 98 2.10 12.26 12.14
CA MET A 98 3.08 11.48 11.38
C MET A 98 4.41 11.30 12.11
N GLY A 99 4.74 12.19 13.08
CA GLY A 99 5.93 12.05 13.92
C GLY A 99 5.90 10.85 14.87
N PHE A 100 4.69 10.33 15.18
CA PHE A 100 4.46 9.14 16.00
C PHE A 100 3.88 8.00 15.14
N SER A 101 4.50 7.73 14.00
CA SER A 101 4.10 6.72 13.05
C SER A 101 5.26 5.81 12.68
N ASN A 102 4.97 4.53 12.45
CA ASN A 102 5.84 3.70 11.64
C ASN A 102 5.82 4.21 10.20
N CYS A 103 6.92 4.05 9.50
CA CYS A 103 7.08 4.43 8.12
C CYS A 103 6.71 3.28 7.19
N TYR A 104 6.05 3.60 6.09
CA TYR A 104 5.64 2.66 5.06
C TYR A 104 6.17 3.13 3.71
N ASN A 105 7.10 2.37 3.13
CA ASN A 105 7.60 2.61 1.78
C ASN A 105 7.01 1.58 0.81
N PRO A 106 6.13 2.01 -0.12
CA PRO A 106 5.51 1.10 -1.08
C PRO A 106 6.51 0.31 -1.95
N PHE A 107 7.71 0.84 -2.18
CA PHE A 107 8.72 0.14 -2.97
C PHE A 107 9.23 -1.15 -2.32
N CYS A 108 9.18 -1.24 -1.00
CA CYS A 108 9.59 -2.44 -0.27
C CYS A 108 8.66 -3.65 -0.50
N TYR A 109 7.46 -3.42 -1.04
CA TYR A 109 6.42 -4.43 -1.26
C TYR A 109 6.16 -4.70 -2.74
N ILE A 110 7.01 -4.21 -3.63
CA ILE A 110 6.99 -4.55 -5.07
C ILE A 110 7.75 -5.86 -5.25
N ARG A 111 7.03 -6.96 -5.52
CA ARG A 111 7.63 -8.29 -5.70
C ARG A 111 8.13 -8.54 -7.12
N ASP A 112 7.36 -8.08 -8.09
CA ASP A 112 7.56 -8.35 -9.51
C ASP A 112 7.14 -7.16 -10.38
N ASP A 113 7.19 -7.34 -11.69
CA ASP A 113 6.81 -6.30 -12.64
C ASP A 113 5.31 -5.97 -12.58
N ALA A 114 4.46 -6.95 -12.29
CA ALA A 114 3.02 -6.71 -12.13
C ALA A 114 2.74 -5.84 -10.91
N GLY A 115 3.51 -6.00 -9.81
CA GLY A 115 3.42 -5.19 -8.61
C GLY A 115 3.65 -3.69 -8.86
N VAL A 116 4.50 -3.33 -9.82
CA VAL A 116 4.68 -1.92 -10.24
C VAL A 116 3.39 -1.39 -10.87
N GLY A 117 2.79 -2.13 -11.80
CA GLY A 117 1.53 -1.75 -12.44
C GLY A 117 0.39 -1.58 -11.43
N ILE A 118 0.25 -2.53 -10.50
CA ILE A 118 -0.76 -2.46 -9.43
C ILE A 118 -0.56 -1.22 -8.54
N LEU A 119 0.69 -0.92 -8.17
CA LEU A 119 1.00 0.26 -7.37
C LEU A 119 0.62 1.55 -8.09
N VAL A 120 0.96 1.69 -9.36
CA VAL A 120 0.63 2.86 -10.18
C VAL A 120 -0.88 2.98 -10.38
N ASP A 121 -1.58 1.88 -10.69
CA ASP A 121 -3.04 1.88 -10.84
C ASP A 121 -3.73 2.27 -9.54
N THR A 122 -3.25 1.76 -8.40
CA THR A 122 -3.77 2.11 -7.08
C THR A 122 -3.57 3.60 -6.77
N LEU A 123 -2.38 4.14 -7.04
CA LEU A 123 -2.08 5.56 -6.87
C LEU A 123 -3.03 6.43 -7.72
N ILE A 124 -3.13 6.14 -9.02
CA ILE A 124 -3.95 6.93 -9.95
C ILE A 124 -5.42 6.87 -9.57
N THR A 125 -5.95 5.68 -9.32
CA THR A 125 -7.37 5.50 -8.95
C THR A 125 -7.74 6.27 -7.69
N ASN A 126 -6.89 6.28 -6.67
CA ASN A 126 -7.17 6.94 -5.39
C ASN A 126 -6.89 8.43 -5.36
N THR A 127 -6.15 8.94 -6.34
CA THR A 127 -5.83 10.37 -6.45
C THR A 127 -6.60 11.06 -7.57
N THR A 128 -7.39 10.33 -8.37
CA THR A 128 -8.26 10.89 -9.40
C THR A 128 -9.64 11.22 -8.79
N PRO A 129 -10.10 12.49 -8.88
CA PRO A 129 -11.43 12.86 -8.40
C PRO A 129 -12.55 12.07 -9.08
N PRO A 130 -13.68 11.76 -8.40
CA PRO A 130 -14.80 11.02 -8.96
C PRO A 130 -15.35 11.59 -10.26
N GLU A 131 -15.44 12.90 -10.30
CA GLU A 131 -16.00 13.65 -11.43
C GLU A 131 -15.15 13.57 -12.69
N LYS A 132 -13.86 13.24 -12.55
CA LYS A 132 -12.90 13.08 -13.64
C LYS A 132 -12.63 11.61 -14.00
N SER A 133 -13.27 10.66 -13.33
CA SER A 133 -13.17 9.24 -13.70
C SER A 133 -14.02 8.99 -14.94
N GLY A 134 -13.42 9.04 -16.12
CA GLY A 134 -14.08 8.95 -17.43
C GLY A 134 -13.49 9.95 -18.42
N GLY A 135 -12.41 10.63 -18.06
CA GLY A 135 -11.61 11.46 -18.96
C GLY A 135 -11.02 10.63 -20.12
N GLU A 136 -10.44 11.31 -21.11
CA GLU A 136 -9.80 10.62 -22.23
C GLU A 136 -8.75 9.63 -21.74
N PRO A 137 -8.85 8.33 -22.09
CA PRO A 137 -7.93 7.28 -21.65
C PRO A 137 -6.46 7.57 -21.99
N PHE A 138 -6.24 8.39 -23.01
CA PHE A 138 -4.91 8.79 -23.46
C PHE A 138 -4.08 9.44 -22.34
N TRP A 139 -4.65 10.40 -21.61
CA TRP A 139 -3.91 11.13 -20.55
C TRP A 139 -3.52 10.23 -19.39
N GLU A 140 -4.47 9.40 -18.96
CA GLU A 140 -4.23 8.45 -17.86
C GLU A 140 -3.18 7.41 -18.26
N ASN A 141 -3.27 6.84 -19.47
CA ASN A 141 -2.32 5.83 -19.93
C ASN A 141 -0.91 6.43 -20.12
N SER A 142 -0.81 7.68 -20.58
CA SER A 142 0.46 8.36 -20.75
C SER A 142 1.10 8.69 -19.40
N GLU A 143 0.31 9.09 -18.41
CA GLU A 143 0.76 9.31 -17.04
C GLU A 143 1.22 7.99 -16.38
N LYS A 144 0.47 6.89 -16.59
CA LYS A 144 0.86 5.54 -16.17
C LYS A 144 2.21 5.14 -16.77
N ALA A 145 2.42 5.38 -18.06
CA ALA A 145 3.70 5.07 -18.71
C ALA A 145 4.86 5.82 -18.05
N LEU A 146 4.72 7.13 -17.78
CA LEU A 146 5.75 7.92 -17.10
C LEU A 146 6.03 7.40 -15.69
N LEU A 147 4.99 7.16 -14.89
CA LEU A 147 5.13 6.69 -13.51
C LEU A 147 5.77 5.29 -13.46
N ASN A 148 5.30 4.38 -14.34
CA ASN A 148 5.91 3.05 -14.47
C ASN A 148 7.38 3.14 -14.85
N ALA A 149 7.73 3.99 -15.83
CA ALA A 149 9.13 4.18 -16.23
C ALA A 149 10.01 4.60 -15.04
N CYS A 150 9.57 5.61 -14.28
CA CYS A 150 10.32 6.11 -13.12
C CYS A 150 10.42 5.07 -12.01
N ILE A 151 9.34 4.35 -11.68
CA ILE A 151 9.34 3.35 -10.62
C ILE A 151 10.21 2.15 -11.00
N PHE A 152 10.09 1.64 -12.24
CA PHE A 152 10.98 0.59 -12.74
C PHE A 152 12.44 1.03 -12.73
N TYR A 153 12.74 2.27 -13.14
CA TYR A 153 14.11 2.78 -13.11
C TYR A 153 14.67 2.79 -11.68
N LEU A 154 13.91 3.32 -10.72
CA LEU A 154 14.35 3.36 -9.31
C LEU A 154 14.53 1.95 -8.74
N ARG A 155 13.59 1.03 -9.01
CA ARG A 155 13.66 -0.35 -8.52
C ARG A 155 14.88 -1.09 -9.04
N ASP A 156 15.18 -0.95 -10.35
CA ASP A 156 16.16 -1.79 -11.03
C ASP A 156 17.56 -1.16 -11.07
N PHE A 157 17.66 0.18 -11.00
CA PHE A 157 18.91 0.89 -11.27
C PHE A 157 19.35 1.88 -10.18
N ALA A 158 18.52 2.19 -9.20
CA ALA A 158 18.86 3.12 -8.12
C ALA A 158 19.20 2.41 -6.81
N ASP A 159 19.95 3.08 -5.94
CA ASP A 159 20.22 2.62 -4.59
C ASP A 159 18.91 2.48 -3.77
N LYS A 160 18.90 1.56 -2.81
CA LYS A 160 17.71 1.31 -1.97
C LYS A 160 17.18 2.56 -1.26
N GLY A 161 18.05 3.48 -0.87
CA GLY A 161 17.67 4.76 -0.25
C GLY A 161 16.90 5.70 -1.20
N ASP A 162 17.08 5.54 -2.51
CA ASP A 162 16.44 6.35 -3.54
C ASP A 162 15.12 5.70 -4.06
N GLN A 163 14.82 4.46 -3.65
CA GLN A 163 13.61 3.74 -4.06
C GLN A 163 12.39 4.20 -3.24
N ASN A 164 11.79 5.34 -3.60
CA ASN A 164 10.63 5.92 -2.92
C ASN A 164 9.89 6.95 -3.80
N PHE A 165 8.67 7.32 -3.43
CA PHE A 165 7.87 8.30 -4.17
C PHE A 165 8.44 9.73 -4.18
N PRO A 166 9.03 10.26 -3.10
CA PRO A 166 9.75 11.53 -3.17
C PRO A 166 10.79 11.58 -4.31
N MET A 167 11.48 10.46 -4.56
CA MET A 167 12.44 10.36 -5.65
C MET A 167 11.75 10.27 -7.02
N VAL A 168 10.61 9.58 -7.15
CA VAL A 168 9.80 9.61 -8.39
C VAL A 168 9.43 11.04 -8.74
N LEU A 169 8.94 11.81 -7.77
CA LEU A 169 8.59 13.22 -7.97
C LEU A 169 9.82 14.04 -8.41
N LYS A 170 10.96 13.83 -7.76
CA LYS A 170 12.21 14.50 -8.13
C LYS A 170 12.64 14.15 -9.56
N MET A 171 12.51 12.91 -9.99
CA MET A 171 12.78 12.49 -11.37
C MET A 171 11.89 13.24 -12.38
N ILE A 172 10.58 13.35 -12.09
CA ILE A 172 9.64 14.09 -12.95
C ILE A 172 10.03 15.56 -13.04
N GLN A 173 10.43 16.18 -11.92
CA GLN A 173 10.91 17.57 -11.88
C GLN A 173 12.22 17.77 -12.67
N MET A 174 13.01 16.73 -12.90
CA MET A 174 14.21 16.78 -13.75
C MET A 174 13.90 16.84 -15.26
N ALA A 175 12.64 16.66 -15.67
CA ALA A 175 12.20 16.68 -17.07
C ALA A 175 11.84 18.09 -17.57
N GLN A 176 12.60 19.10 -17.21
CA GLN A 176 12.36 20.48 -17.66
C GLN A 176 12.73 20.63 -19.15
N MET A 177 11.75 21.04 -19.96
CA MET A 177 11.90 21.30 -21.40
C MET A 177 11.55 22.72 -21.75
N ASP A 178 12.15 23.26 -22.81
CA ASP A 178 11.84 24.58 -23.34
C ASP A 178 10.97 24.48 -24.61
N GLU A 179 9.94 25.32 -24.72
CA GLU A 179 9.02 25.30 -25.86
C GLU A 179 9.44 26.28 -26.96
N ASN A 180 10.30 27.25 -26.64
CA ASN A 180 10.66 28.29 -27.57
C ASN A 180 11.80 27.85 -28.47
N PRO A 181 11.62 27.83 -29.81
CA PRO A 181 12.73 27.61 -30.73
C PRO A 181 13.78 28.71 -30.55
N GLY A 182 14.98 28.33 -30.12
CA GLY A 182 16.07 29.29 -29.85
C GLY A 182 16.34 29.56 -28.37
N ALA A 183 15.53 29.03 -27.44
CA ALA A 183 15.88 29.01 -26.03
C ALA A 183 17.08 28.08 -25.77
N LYS A 184 17.83 28.37 -24.72
CA LYS A 184 19.01 27.55 -24.33
C LYS A 184 18.65 26.22 -23.65
N GLY A 185 17.37 25.91 -23.48
CA GLY A 185 16.88 24.71 -22.78
C GLY A 185 16.72 23.50 -23.71
N PRO A 186 16.52 22.27 -23.10
CA PRO A 186 16.29 21.04 -23.85
C PRO A 186 15.03 21.13 -24.75
N SER A 187 15.18 20.78 -26.02
CA SER A 187 14.09 20.72 -27.01
C SER A 187 13.46 19.32 -27.11
N SER A 188 14.08 18.32 -26.51
CA SER A 188 13.61 16.94 -26.43
C SER A 188 13.64 16.47 -24.98
N VAL A 189 12.76 15.56 -24.64
CA VAL A 189 12.76 14.91 -23.31
C VAL A 189 14.05 14.13 -23.06
N ASP A 190 14.68 13.57 -24.09
CA ASP A 190 15.95 12.83 -24.00
C ASP A 190 17.15 13.71 -23.61
N ASP A 191 17.06 15.02 -23.86
CA ASP A 191 18.10 15.97 -23.49
C ASP A 191 17.92 16.55 -22.08
N THR A 192 16.79 16.26 -21.44
CA THR A 192 16.52 16.64 -20.05
C THR A 192 17.34 15.77 -19.09
N ASN A 193 17.46 16.22 -17.85
CA ASN A 193 18.08 15.41 -16.81
C ASN A 193 17.34 14.10 -16.55
N LEU A 194 16.01 14.05 -16.72
CA LEU A 194 15.25 12.79 -16.72
C LEU A 194 15.70 11.91 -17.89
N GLY A 195 15.74 12.44 -19.11
CA GLY A 195 16.15 11.69 -20.30
C GLY A 195 17.58 11.16 -20.20
N LYS A 196 18.52 11.91 -19.60
CA LYS A 196 19.87 11.43 -19.34
C LYS A 196 19.93 10.17 -18.48
N LEU A 197 18.99 9.99 -17.53
CA LEU A 197 18.88 8.75 -16.75
C LEU A 197 18.54 7.56 -17.66
N PHE A 198 17.49 7.69 -18.48
CA PHE A 198 17.02 6.60 -19.34
C PHE A 198 17.95 6.32 -20.52
N THR A 199 18.66 7.32 -21.01
CA THR A 199 19.66 7.16 -22.08
C THR A 199 21.03 6.67 -21.57
N GLY A 200 21.17 6.46 -20.24
CA GLY A 200 22.40 5.96 -19.62
C GLY A 200 23.54 7.00 -19.56
N LYS A 201 23.25 8.28 -19.79
CA LYS A 201 24.24 9.38 -19.68
C LYS A 201 24.47 9.81 -18.25
N ALA A 202 23.50 9.56 -17.37
CA ALA A 202 23.55 9.88 -15.96
C ALA A 202 22.96 8.76 -15.09
N TYR A 203 23.15 8.83 -13.78
CA TYR A 203 22.61 7.93 -12.78
C TYR A 203 22.25 8.67 -11.50
N LEU A 204 21.43 8.06 -10.66
CA LEU A 204 21.08 8.58 -9.34
C LEU A 204 22.02 7.98 -8.29
N LYS A 205 22.47 8.80 -7.36
CA LYS A 205 23.22 8.38 -6.17
C LYS A 205 22.91 9.30 -5.00
N ASN A 206 22.39 8.75 -3.93
CA ASN A 206 21.97 9.49 -2.74
C ASN A 206 21.02 10.68 -3.08
N GLY A 207 20.09 10.46 -3.97
CA GLY A 207 19.15 11.47 -4.42
C GLY A 207 19.71 12.52 -5.38
N GLU A 208 20.95 12.45 -5.79
CA GLU A 208 21.58 13.39 -6.71
C GLU A 208 21.81 12.79 -8.08
N LEU A 209 21.65 13.61 -9.12
CA LEU A 209 22.02 13.24 -10.47
C LEU A 209 23.55 13.31 -10.62
N LYS A 210 24.16 12.25 -11.09
CA LYS A 210 25.59 12.18 -11.41
C LYS A 210 25.75 11.76 -12.88
N GLU A 211 26.66 12.40 -13.59
CA GLU A 211 27.03 12.01 -14.94
C GLU A 211 28.17 10.99 -14.93
N TYR A 212 28.15 10.07 -15.88
CA TYR A 212 29.26 9.10 -16.02
C TYR A 212 30.51 9.80 -16.54
N ALA A 213 31.61 9.63 -15.82
CA ALA A 213 32.92 10.13 -16.24
C ALA A 213 33.54 9.32 -17.42
N ASN A 214 33.07 8.07 -17.58
CA ASN A 214 33.60 7.13 -18.56
C ASN A 214 32.53 6.75 -19.59
N THR A 215 32.83 6.98 -20.87
CA THR A 215 31.92 6.65 -21.99
C THR A 215 31.54 5.17 -22.04
N LYS A 216 32.51 4.24 -21.71
CA LYS A 216 32.22 2.79 -21.71
C LYS A 216 31.18 2.40 -20.65
N GLU A 217 31.24 3.01 -19.45
CA GLU A 217 30.28 2.75 -18.39
C GLU A 217 28.91 3.28 -18.78
N SER A 218 28.85 4.47 -19.36
CA SER A 218 27.61 5.07 -19.89
C SER A 218 26.98 4.17 -20.98
N GLU A 219 27.77 3.69 -21.94
CA GLU A 219 27.29 2.81 -23.01
C GLU A 219 26.79 1.46 -22.48
N LEU A 220 27.48 0.88 -21.48
CA LEU A 220 27.05 -0.36 -20.85
C LEU A 220 25.71 -0.16 -20.13
N ARG A 221 25.62 0.89 -19.35
CA ARG A 221 24.38 1.25 -18.64
C ARG A 221 23.22 1.50 -19.62
N ALA A 222 23.47 2.22 -20.69
CA ALA A 222 22.47 2.46 -21.73
C ALA A 222 21.93 1.14 -22.35
N LYS A 223 22.82 0.16 -22.57
CA LYS A 223 22.43 -1.17 -23.07
C LYS A 223 21.57 -1.95 -22.07
N GLU A 224 21.88 -1.87 -20.78
CA GLU A 224 21.09 -2.51 -19.71
C GLU A 224 19.70 -1.87 -19.62
N ILE A 225 19.64 -0.53 -19.56
CA ILE A 225 18.38 0.22 -19.44
C ILE A 225 17.48 -0.08 -20.65
N LYS A 226 18.00 -0.09 -21.88
CA LYS A 226 17.22 -0.37 -23.09
C LYS A 226 16.56 -1.75 -23.13
N LYS A 227 17.04 -2.70 -22.32
CA LYS A 227 16.41 -4.03 -22.18
C LYS A 227 15.35 -4.10 -21.11
N SER A 228 15.25 -3.08 -20.26
CA SER A 228 14.37 -3.06 -19.07
C SER A 228 12.95 -2.61 -19.37
N GLN A 229 12.04 -2.88 -18.42
CA GLN A 229 10.68 -2.32 -18.45
C GLN A 229 10.70 -0.80 -18.25
N ALA A 230 11.70 -0.27 -17.55
CA ALA A 230 11.88 1.18 -17.42
C ALA A 230 11.97 1.87 -18.79
N TRP A 231 12.80 1.35 -19.67
CA TRP A 231 12.96 1.89 -21.03
C TRP A 231 11.67 1.78 -21.85
N LYS A 232 11.02 0.62 -21.89
CA LYS A 232 9.81 0.41 -22.68
C LYS A 232 8.70 1.40 -22.32
N ASN A 233 8.53 1.66 -21.02
CA ASN A 233 7.56 2.64 -20.55
C ASN A 233 8.00 4.08 -20.85
N TYR A 234 9.29 4.39 -20.69
CA TYR A 234 9.84 5.69 -21.04
C TYR A 234 9.73 5.97 -22.54
N GLU A 235 10.07 5.01 -23.40
CA GLU A 235 9.94 5.11 -24.85
C GLU A 235 8.48 5.40 -25.25
N THR A 236 7.52 4.67 -24.65
CA THR A 236 6.09 4.93 -24.87
C THR A 236 5.70 6.35 -24.48
N PHE A 237 6.15 6.82 -23.32
CA PHE A 237 5.91 8.20 -22.86
C PHE A 237 6.53 9.21 -23.83
N SER A 238 7.77 9.01 -24.28
CA SER A 238 8.55 9.95 -25.09
C SER A 238 8.01 10.15 -26.52
N LEU A 239 7.08 9.29 -27.00
CA LEU A 239 6.43 9.45 -28.29
C LEU A 239 5.56 10.72 -28.40
N GLY A 240 5.21 11.32 -27.29
CA GLY A 240 4.39 12.54 -27.26
C GLY A 240 5.15 13.78 -27.77
N GLY A 241 4.43 14.70 -28.41
CA GLY A 241 4.99 16.02 -28.72
C GLY A 241 5.28 16.83 -27.45
N VAL A 242 6.22 17.78 -27.52
CA VAL A 242 6.72 18.55 -26.33
C VAL A 242 5.59 19.13 -25.48
N LYS A 243 4.54 19.73 -26.09
CA LYS A 243 3.40 20.29 -25.35
C LYS A 243 2.63 19.21 -24.59
N THR A 244 2.41 18.06 -25.23
CA THR A 244 1.74 16.90 -24.63
C THR A 244 2.56 16.36 -23.45
N LEU A 245 3.86 16.16 -23.65
CA LEU A 245 4.76 15.68 -22.59
C LEU A 245 4.77 16.61 -21.38
N LYS A 246 4.81 17.93 -21.60
CA LYS A 246 4.71 18.90 -20.48
C LYS A 246 3.40 18.78 -19.72
N SER A 247 2.28 18.61 -20.41
CA SER A 247 0.98 18.44 -19.75
C SER A 247 0.95 17.17 -18.90
N ILE A 248 1.51 16.06 -19.39
CA ILE A 248 1.63 14.81 -18.65
C ILE A 248 2.55 14.97 -17.44
N LEU A 249 3.71 15.62 -17.61
CA LEU A 249 4.64 15.88 -16.51
C LEU A 249 4.02 16.75 -15.41
N ILE A 250 3.26 17.79 -15.79
CA ILE A 250 2.53 18.63 -14.83
C ILE A 250 1.46 17.80 -14.10
N SER A 251 0.68 16.99 -14.81
CA SER A 251 -0.34 16.13 -14.21
C SER A 251 0.28 15.19 -13.17
N ALA A 252 1.34 14.48 -13.54
CA ALA A 252 2.05 13.58 -12.65
C ALA A 252 2.69 14.30 -11.45
N ALA A 253 3.30 15.47 -11.67
CA ALA A 253 3.87 16.27 -10.59
C ALA A 253 2.80 16.76 -9.60
N VAL A 254 1.64 17.20 -10.08
CA VAL A 254 0.50 17.62 -9.24
C VAL A 254 -0.01 16.44 -8.41
N ARG A 255 -0.16 15.25 -9.03
CA ARG A 255 -0.57 14.03 -8.33
C ARG A 255 0.38 13.64 -7.22
N LEU A 256 1.69 13.75 -7.46
CA LEU A 256 2.73 13.41 -6.49
C LEU A 256 3.08 14.56 -5.53
N ASN A 257 2.47 15.74 -5.68
CA ASN A 257 2.77 16.91 -4.84
C ASN A 257 2.67 16.64 -3.32
N PRO A 258 1.78 15.77 -2.80
CA PRO A 258 1.80 15.40 -1.38
C PRO A 258 3.16 14.91 -0.88
N PHE A 259 3.96 14.27 -1.72
CA PHE A 259 5.28 13.77 -1.35
C PHE A 259 6.37 14.87 -1.24
N ASN A 260 6.04 16.14 -1.56
CA ASN A 260 6.88 17.29 -1.24
C ASN A 260 6.77 17.71 0.24
N ILE A 261 5.73 17.27 0.94
CA ILE A 261 5.52 17.59 2.35
C ILE A 261 6.53 16.77 3.16
N PRO A 262 7.40 17.41 3.99
CA PRO A 262 8.47 16.70 4.68
C PRO A 262 8.00 15.53 5.53
N GLU A 263 6.86 15.65 6.21
CA GLU A 263 6.28 14.62 7.05
C GLU A 263 5.85 13.40 6.21
N ILE A 264 5.24 13.63 5.06
CA ILE A 264 4.82 12.56 4.13
C ILE A 264 6.04 11.93 3.44
N ALA A 265 7.02 12.75 3.03
CA ALA A 265 8.25 12.25 2.47
C ALA A 265 9.00 11.33 3.45
N ASN A 266 9.08 11.71 4.72
CA ASN A 266 9.68 10.89 5.77
C ASN A 266 8.87 9.61 6.04
N LEU A 267 7.53 9.72 6.07
CA LEU A 267 6.62 8.60 6.31
C LEU A 267 6.73 7.52 5.22
N THR A 268 6.96 7.93 3.96
CA THR A 268 6.95 7.05 2.78
C THR A 268 8.33 6.82 2.16
N GLY A 269 9.37 7.48 2.67
CA GLY A 269 10.73 7.39 2.16
C GLY A 269 11.53 6.19 2.69
N ARG A 270 11.08 5.58 3.77
CA ARG A 270 11.69 4.40 4.40
C ARG A 270 10.62 3.46 4.91
N ASP A 271 11.00 2.22 5.22
CA ASP A 271 10.09 1.21 5.77
C ASP A 271 10.55 0.72 7.14
N ASN A 272 9.65 0.72 8.10
CA ASN A 272 9.80 0.05 9.38
C ASN A 272 8.45 -0.46 9.93
N ILE A 273 7.41 -0.39 9.09
CA ILE A 273 6.12 -0.98 9.42
C ILE A 273 6.14 -2.50 9.19
N ASP A 274 7.01 -2.98 8.30
CA ASP A 274 7.26 -4.41 8.03
C ASP A 274 5.98 -5.23 7.82
N LEU A 275 5.17 -4.83 6.81
CA LEU A 275 3.94 -5.56 6.44
C LEU A 275 4.24 -7.02 6.13
N GLY A 276 5.47 -7.30 5.67
CA GLY A 276 5.93 -8.63 5.33
C GLY A 276 5.90 -9.63 6.49
N SER A 277 6.05 -9.22 7.73
CA SER A 277 6.05 -10.12 8.90
C SER A 277 4.66 -10.31 9.53
N ILE A 278 3.64 -9.60 9.06
CA ILE A 278 2.26 -9.79 9.51
C ILE A 278 1.80 -11.20 9.09
N GLY A 279 1.22 -11.93 10.04
CA GLY A 279 0.84 -13.34 9.84
C GLY A 279 1.91 -14.36 10.26
N ASP A 280 3.18 -13.95 10.48
CA ASP A 280 4.25 -14.81 10.99
C ASP A 280 4.34 -14.78 12.52
N LYS A 281 3.94 -13.67 13.12
CA LYS A 281 3.91 -13.44 14.57
C LYS A 281 2.65 -12.65 14.96
N LYS A 282 2.28 -12.71 16.25
CA LYS A 282 1.16 -11.90 16.76
C LYS A 282 1.48 -10.42 16.60
N THR A 283 0.82 -9.77 15.68
CA THR A 283 1.00 -8.36 15.34
C THR A 283 -0.32 -7.61 15.46
N ILE A 284 -0.28 -6.39 15.95
CA ILE A 284 -1.41 -5.46 15.89
C ILE A 284 -0.98 -4.16 15.22
N LEU A 285 -1.63 -3.81 14.12
CA LEU A 285 -1.39 -2.58 13.38
C LEU A 285 -2.57 -1.63 13.58
N PHE A 286 -2.32 -0.51 14.23
CA PHE A 286 -3.28 0.60 14.34
C PHE A 286 -3.07 1.57 13.18
N VAL A 287 -4.11 1.78 12.38
CA VAL A 287 -4.11 2.72 11.27
C VAL A 287 -4.99 3.92 11.64
N ILE A 288 -4.34 5.02 12.01
CA ILE A 288 -4.99 6.25 12.45
C ILE A 288 -5.12 7.20 11.27
N ILE A 289 -6.36 7.50 10.86
CA ILE A 289 -6.69 8.35 9.72
C ILE A 289 -7.49 9.56 10.17
N PRO A 290 -7.25 10.75 9.57
CA PRO A 290 -8.02 11.94 9.92
C PRO A 290 -9.49 11.79 9.56
N GLN A 291 -10.40 12.21 10.46
CA GLN A 291 -11.84 12.25 10.19
C GLN A 291 -12.23 13.50 9.39
N ALA A 292 -11.51 14.59 9.57
CA ALA A 292 -11.87 15.90 9.01
C ALA A 292 -11.49 16.05 7.52
N TYR A 293 -10.53 15.26 7.01
CA TYR A 293 -10.06 15.34 5.64
C TYR A 293 -9.53 13.99 5.15
N SER A 294 -9.63 13.76 3.84
CA SER A 294 -9.24 12.49 3.21
C SER A 294 -8.02 12.63 2.27
N THR A 295 -7.38 13.79 2.27
CA THR A 295 -6.34 14.16 1.29
C THR A 295 -5.22 13.12 1.17
N TYR A 296 -4.83 12.48 2.28
CA TYR A 296 -3.72 11.53 2.32
C TYR A 296 -4.18 10.07 2.46
N ASN A 297 -5.48 9.80 2.42
CA ASN A 297 -6.01 8.44 2.57
C ASN A 297 -5.56 7.49 1.45
N PHE A 298 -5.14 8.03 0.29
CA PHE A 298 -4.58 7.23 -0.79
C PHE A 298 -3.34 6.43 -0.35
N ILE A 299 -2.56 6.93 0.62
CA ILE A 299 -1.39 6.22 1.18
C ILE A 299 -1.85 4.98 1.95
N VAL A 300 -2.92 5.10 2.74
CA VAL A 300 -3.55 3.96 3.45
C VAL A 300 -4.08 2.94 2.46
N SER A 301 -4.68 3.40 1.36
CA SER A 301 -5.21 2.51 0.31
C SER A 301 -4.12 1.71 -0.39
N MET A 302 -2.99 2.37 -0.69
CA MET A 302 -1.81 1.66 -1.22
C MET A 302 -1.29 0.64 -0.21
N MET A 303 -1.19 1.03 1.07
CA MET A 303 -0.74 0.14 2.14
C MET A 303 -1.66 -1.08 2.28
N TYR A 304 -2.98 -0.89 2.31
CA TYR A 304 -3.92 -2.01 2.39
C TYR A 304 -3.85 -2.91 1.15
N SER A 305 -3.78 -2.33 -0.05
CA SER A 305 -3.65 -3.11 -1.29
C SER A 305 -2.41 -4.01 -1.24
N GLN A 306 -1.26 -3.46 -0.86
CA GLN A 306 -0.02 -4.24 -0.74
C GLN A 306 -0.02 -5.22 0.44
N LEU A 307 -0.69 -4.87 1.54
CA LEU A 307 -0.84 -5.78 2.67
C LEU A 307 -1.69 -7.00 2.29
N PHE A 308 -2.85 -6.80 1.66
CA PHE A 308 -3.68 -7.90 1.16
C PHE A 308 -2.89 -8.79 0.19
N ASP A 309 -2.24 -8.18 -0.81
CA ASP A 309 -1.42 -8.92 -1.77
C ASP A 309 -0.30 -9.72 -1.09
N THR A 310 0.34 -9.14 -0.08
CA THR A 310 1.39 -9.81 0.71
C THR A 310 0.84 -10.99 1.49
N LEU A 311 -0.31 -10.83 2.15
CA LEU A 311 -0.91 -11.89 2.96
C LEU A 311 -1.44 -13.04 2.10
N TYR A 312 -2.09 -12.73 0.96
CA TYR A 312 -2.53 -13.76 0.01
C TYR A 312 -1.35 -14.54 -0.55
N TYR A 313 -0.32 -13.84 -1.01
CA TYR A 313 0.88 -14.50 -1.52
C TYR A 313 1.51 -15.43 -0.48
N LYS A 314 1.63 -14.97 0.77
CA LYS A 314 2.14 -15.80 1.86
C LYS A 314 1.29 -17.04 2.09
N ALA A 315 -0.03 -16.86 2.22
CA ALA A 315 -0.93 -17.98 2.45
C ALA A 315 -0.84 -19.01 1.33
N GLU A 316 -0.81 -18.59 0.06
CA GLU A 316 -0.69 -19.48 -1.11
C GLU A 316 0.62 -20.27 -1.13
N HIS A 317 1.69 -19.73 -0.55
CA HIS A 317 3.02 -20.35 -0.55
C HIS A 317 3.35 -21.05 0.78
N THR A 318 2.47 -20.98 1.78
CA THR A 318 2.67 -21.66 3.07
C THR A 318 2.47 -23.16 2.92
N LYS A 319 3.45 -23.92 3.39
CA LYS A 319 3.45 -25.40 3.42
C LYS A 319 4.01 -25.86 4.76
N PRO A 320 3.53 -26.99 5.31
CA PRO A 320 4.18 -27.63 6.43
C PRO A 320 5.65 -27.93 6.10
N THR A 321 6.53 -27.73 7.07
CA THR A 321 7.95 -28.09 6.99
C THR A 321 8.32 -29.04 8.12
N GLU A 322 9.49 -29.65 8.08
CA GLU A 322 9.97 -30.51 9.17
C GLU A 322 10.12 -29.73 10.48
N GLU A 323 10.47 -28.42 10.39
CA GLU A 323 10.62 -27.53 11.54
C GLU A 323 9.29 -26.99 12.07
N GLU A 324 8.28 -26.87 11.20
CA GLU A 324 6.94 -26.37 11.52
C GLU A 324 5.85 -27.31 10.92
N PRO A 325 5.70 -28.54 11.46
CA PRO A 325 4.75 -29.52 10.92
C PRO A 325 3.29 -29.16 11.16
N ASP A 326 3.01 -28.31 12.14
CA ASP A 326 1.65 -27.90 12.54
C ASP A 326 1.09 -26.75 11.69
N VAL A 327 1.90 -26.19 10.77
CA VAL A 327 1.44 -25.12 9.88
C VAL A 327 0.49 -25.72 8.84
N GLU A 328 -0.73 -25.19 8.77
CA GLU A 328 -1.72 -25.65 7.79
C GLU A 328 -1.33 -25.21 6.37
N PHE A 329 -1.51 -26.10 5.42
CA PHE A 329 -1.29 -25.83 4.00
C PHE A 329 -2.25 -24.73 3.50
N LEU A 330 -1.72 -23.75 2.73
CA LEU A 330 -2.44 -22.59 2.19
C LEU A 330 -3.07 -21.68 3.26
N ARG A 331 -2.45 -21.60 4.43
CA ARG A 331 -2.88 -20.69 5.51
C ARG A 331 -1.70 -19.92 6.10
N LEU A 332 -2.00 -18.75 6.66
CA LEU A 332 -1.03 -18.02 7.48
C LEU A 332 -0.81 -18.74 8.80
N LYS A 333 0.41 -18.62 9.35
CA LYS A 333 0.74 -19.18 10.66
C LYS A 333 -0.12 -18.59 11.78
N TYR A 334 -0.36 -17.29 11.73
CA TYR A 334 -1.32 -16.59 12.58
C TYR A 334 -2.46 -16.05 11.74
N HIS A 335 -3.67 -16.28 12.20
CA HIS A 335 -4.87 -15.68 11.61
C HIS A 335 -4.76 -14.16 11.64
N VAL A 336 -5.14 -13.48 10.55
CA VAL A 336 -5.12 -12.01 10.45
C VAL A 336 -6.53 -11.47 10.29
N ARG A 337 -6.96 -10.62 11.22
CA ARG A 337 -8.30 -10.02 11.20
C ARG A 337 -8.21 -8.53 10.91
N PHE A 338 -8.95 -8.09 9.91
CA PHE A 338 -9.14 -6.68 9.60
C PHE A 338 -10.39 -6.16 10.32
N MET A 339 -10.22 -5.18 11.18
CA MET A 339 -11.31 -4.54 11.92
C MET A 339 -11.35 -3.07 11.56
N MET A 340 -12.19 -2.74 10.58
CA MET A 340 -12.26 -1.40 9.98
C MET A 340 -13.40 -0.60 10.61
N ASP A 341 -13.08 0.26 11.57
CA ASP A 341 -14.03 1.25 12.09
C ASP A 341 -14.22 2.37 11.07
N GLU A 342 -15.44 2.89 10.98
CA GLU A 342 -15.82 3.89 9.96
C GLU A 342 -15.45 3.50 8.52
N PHE A 343 -15.75 2.26 8.15
CA PHE A 343 -15.39 1.67 6.86
C PHE A 343 -15.72 2.57 5.65
N ALA A 344 -16.86 3.24 5.66
CA ALA A 344 -17.25 4.15 4.58
C ALA A 344 -16.31 5.33 4.36
N ASN A 345 -15.61 5.77 5.43
CA ASN A 345 -14.67 6.88 5.39
C ASN A 345 -13.23 6.43 5.18
N SER A 346 -12.93 5.17 5.52
CA SER A 346 -11.57 4.61 5.50
C SER A 346 -11.22 3.90 4.20
N VAL A 347 -12.24 3.45 3.45
CA VAL A 347 -12.05 2.69 2.22
C VAL A 347 -12.12 3.63 1.04
N THR A 348 -11.01 3.80 0.38
CA THR A 348 -10.92 4.49 -0.89
C THR A 348 -11.24 3.53 -2.05
N ARG A 349 -11.47 4.08 -3.25
CA ARG A 349 -11.99 3.38 -4.44
C ARG A 349 -11.19 2.17 -4.92
N SER A 350 -9.92 2.06 -4.55
CA SER A 350 -9.05 0.98 -4.96
C SER A 350 -8.87 -0.11 -3.91
N THR A 351 -9.52 0.03 -2.76
CA THR A 351 -9.66 -1.15 -1.92
C THR A 351 -10.32 -2.20 -2.79
N PRO A 352 -9.73 -3.41 -2.94
CA PRO A 352 -10.23 -4.39 -3.87
C PRO A 352 -11.74 -4.49 -3.73
N LYS A 353 -12.51 -4.51 -4.85
CA LYS A 353 -13.94 -4.82 -4.85
C LYS A 353 -14.22 -6.15 -4.14
N THR A 354 -13.19 -6.84 -3.79
CA THR A 354 -13.02 -8.04 -2.98
C THR A 354 -12.70 -7.77 -1.50
N VAL A 355 -13.14 -6.65 -0.93
CA VAL A 355 -13.43 -6.66 0.51
C VAL A 355 -14.77 -7.39 0.78
N GLY A 356 -15.47 -7.82 -0.27
CA GLY A 356 -16.23 -9.06 -0.19
C GLY A 356 -15.23 -10.20 -0.30
N ILE A 357 -14.40 -10.33 0.70
CA ILE A 357 -13.34 -11.31 0.82
C ILE A 357 -13.95 -12.68 0.61
N THR A 358 -13.70 -13.24 -0.55
CA THR A 358 -13.93 -14.63 -0.76
C THR A 358 -12.86 -15.36 0.03
N ASP A 359 -13.30 -15.83 1.15
CA ASP A 359 -12.77 -16.85 1.99
C ASP A 359 -11.90 -17.86 1.24
N LYS A 360 -10.60 -17.76 1.34
CA LYS A 360 -9.74 -18.97 1.26
C LYS A 360 -8.37 -18.83 1.91
N SER A 361 -7.85 -17.62 2.14
CA SER A 361 -6.47 -17.48 2.60
C SER A 361 -6.22 -16.39 3.65
N VAL A 362 -7.22 -15.56 3.99
CA VAL A 362 -7.13 -14.49 4.98
C VAL A 362 -8.22 -14.61 6.04
N ALA A 363 -8.86 -15.75 6.14
CA ALA A 363 -9.73 -16.11 7.23
C ALA A 363 -8.96 -16.83 8.33
#